data_deb37ec23079a7e61d5a5dd34d5fab08
#
_entry.id   deb37ec23079a7e61d5a5dd34d5fab08
#
_cell.length_a   1.000
_cell.length_b   1.000
_cell.length_c   1.000
_cell.angle_alpha   90.00
_cell.angle_beta   90.00
_cell.angle_gamma   90.00
#
_symmetry.space_group_name_H-M   'P 1'
#
loop_
_entity.id
_entity.type
_entity.pdbx_description
1 polymer ?
#
loop_
_entity_poly.entity_id
_entity_poly.type
_entity_poly.pdbx_seq_one_letter_code
_entity_poly.pdbx_strand_id
1 'polypeptide(L)'
;PPLHESYMKTGSFLGRLRHFIDIIDPSTLFVSEKGLKECIKLLDDYKDGKLPPGVSDLQLWEAQKIKQAIIHPDTGEKIFMPFRIHNACVNYANRNATKPTPTSKFLQGYVGAVTSAVSIAVGLNVLIQKANKLSPATRMIIQRFVPFPAVACANICNVGLMRHNELSEGIDVLDNNGNVVGSSKTAAKHAIMETAFTRVVLPMPIFVLPPIIMSYLERLRFLQSNRRLLLPIHSVVCLVTFGLSLPVAISLFPQMSQIEVSRLEPEIAMATDCKVVTYNKGL
;
A
#
# COMPACT_ATOMS: atom_id res chain seq x y z
N PRO A 1 20.85 14.67 9.94
CA PRO A 1 19.54 14.01 10.10
C PRO A 1 18.96 13.76 8.72
N PRO A 2 18.30 12.63 8.48
CA PRO A 2 17.66 12.41 7.20
C PRO A 2 16.61 13.51 6.96
N LEU A 3 16.56 14.06 5.74
CA LEU A 3 15.64 15.14 5.32
C LEU A 3 14.19 14.88 5.72
N HIS A 4 13.80 13.60 5.78
CA HIS A 4 12.48 13.14 6.17
C HIS A 4 12.13 13.42 7.65
N GLU A 5 13.06 13.22 8.57
CA GLU A 5 12.82 13.46 10.01
C GLU A 5 12.82 14.94 10.37
N SER A 6 13.59 15.76 9.63
CA SER A 6 13.67 17.20 9.85
C SER A 6 12.39 17.93 9.44
N TYR A 7 11.72 17.49 8.38
CA TYR A 7 10.57 18.21 7.80
C TYR A 7 9.21 17.67 8.25
N MET A 8 9.08 16.36 8.53
CA MET A 8 7.80 15.75 8.95
C MET A 8 7.96 14.75 10.09
N LYS A 9 7.29 15.00 11.21
CA LYS A 9 7.21 14.05 12.34
C LYS A 9 6.30 12.87 11.98
N THR A 10 6.82 11.87 11.28
CA THR A 10 6.05 10.66 10.89
C THR A 10 5.72 9.71 12.03
N GLY A 11 6.21 9.95 13.24
CA GLY A 11 5.86 9.18 14.42
C GLY A 11 4.39 9.31 14.84
N SER A 12 3.72 10.44 14.55
CA SER A 12 2.30 10.65 14.88
C SER A 12 1.39 10.31 13.69
N PHE A 13 0.12 9.94 13.97
CA PHE A 13 -0.89 9.72 12.92
C PHE A 13 -1.07 10.96 12.03
N LEU A 14 -1.20 12.15 12.62
CA LEU A 14 -1.34 13.40 11.86
C LEU A 14 -0.12 13.72 11.02
N GLY A 15 1.08 13.44 11.52
CA GLY A 15 2.30 13.60 10.74
C GLY A 15 2.36 12.66 9.54
N ARG A 16 1.99 11.39 9.71
CA ARG A 16 1.86 10.44 8.59
C ARG A 16 0.78 10.84 7.61
N LEU A 17 -0.39 11.26 8.09
CA LEU A 17 -1.48 11.71 7.23
C LEU A 17 -1.05 12.90 6.36
N ARG A 18 -0.42 13.91 6.94
CA ARG A 18 0.11 15.06 6.20
C ARG A 18 1.16 14.63 5.17
N HIS A 19 2.06 13.74 5.56
CA HIS A 19 3.08 13.17 4.68
C HIS A 19 2.46 12.45 3.47
N PHE A 20 1.44 11.60 3.68
CA PHE A 20 0.78 10.90 2.58
C PHE A 20 -0.06 11.82 1.69
N ILE A 21 -0.69 12.85 2.25
CA ILE A 21 -1.38 13.88 1.44
C ILE A 21 -0.38 14.61 0.55
N ASP A 22 0.81 14.93 1.07
CA ASP A 22 1.86 15.62 0.31
C ASP A 22 2.48 14.73 -0.79
N ILE A 23 2.65 13.43 -0.51
CA ILE A 23 3.16 12.45 -1.49
C ILE A 23 2.14 12.17 -2.62
N ILE A 24 0.84 12.15 -2.32
CA ILE A 24 -0.22 11.95 -3.31
C ILE A 24 -0.41 13.25 -4.12
N ASP A 25 0.65 13.66 -4.77
CA ASP A 25 0.66 14.84 -5.65
C ASP A 25 0.64 14.35 -7.10
N PRO A 26 -0.47 14.55 -7.83
CA PRO A 26 -0.57 14.12 -9.21
C PRO A 26 0.41 14.83 -10.14
N SER A 27 1.00 15.95 -9.73
CA SER A 27 2.01 16.67 -10.53
C SER A 27 3.27 15.83 -10.77
N THR A 28 3.59 14.89 -9.85
CA THR A 28 4.73 13.97 -9.99
C THR A 28 4.63 13.06 -11.22
N LEU A 29 3.41 12.80 -11.72
CA LEU A 29 3.16 12.01 -12.94
C LEU A 29 3.61 12.73 -14.22
N PHE A 30 3.70 14.06 -14.20
CA PHE A 30 4.04 14.89 -15.34
C PHE A 30 5.51 15.36 -15.34
N VAL A 31 6.32 14.86 -14.42
CA VAL A 31 7.74 15.21 -14.32
C VAL A 31 8.50 14.63 -15.52
N SER A 32 9.21 15.50 -16.24
CA SER A 32 10.04 15.11 -17.37
C SER A 32 11.31 14.37 -16.91
N GLU A 33 11.90 13.57 -17.81
CA GLU A 33 13.19 12.91 -17.51
C GLU A 33 14.32 13.90 -17.15
N LYS A 34 14.28 15.09 -17.75
CA LYS A 34 15.23 16.17 -17.44
C LYS A 34 15.04 16.65 -16.01
N GLY A 35 13.80 16.92 -15.60
CA GLY A 35 13.48 17.33 -14.24
C GLY A 35 13.85 16.26 -13.20
N LEU A 36 13.63 14.97 -13.51
CA LEU A 36 14.05 13.87 -12.64
C LEU A 36 15.57 13.85 -12.44
N LYS A 37 16.36 14.01 -13.53
CA LYS A 37 17.83 14.05 -13.44
C LYS A 37 18.33 15.26 -12.63
N GLU A 38 17.68 16.42 -12.77
CA GLU A 38 17.99 17.61 -11.98
C GLU A 38 17.71 17.38 -10.48
N CYS A 39 16.57 16.73 -10.14
CA CYS A 39 16.26 16.35 -8.77
C CYS A 39 17.27 15.36 -8.17
N ILE A 40 17.69 14.36 -8.94
CA ILE A 40 18.70 13.37 -8.50
C ILE A 40 20.02 14.09 -8.23
N LYS A 41 20.48 14.92 -9.17
CA LYS A 41 21.72 15.67 -9.02
C LYS A 41 21.69 16.57 -7.79
N LEU A 42 20.60 17.28 -7.55
CA LEU A 42 20.43 18.15 -6.39
C LEU A 42 20.54 17.37 -5.06
N LEU A 43 19.96 16.15 -5.01
CA LEU A 43 20.03 15.28 -3.84
C LEU A 43 21.42 14.68 -3.65
N ASP A 44 22.15 14.38 -4.71
CA ASP A 44 23.52 13.89 -4.65
C ASP A 44 24.49 15.03 -4.24
N ASP A 45 24.33 16.25 -4.78
CA ASP A 45 25.05 17.44 -4.34
C ASP A 45 24.82 17.73 -2.84
N TYR A 46 23.60 17.50 -2.34
CA TYR A 46 23.30 17.60 -0.91
C TYR A 46 24.05 16.57 -0.08
N LYS A 47 24.10 15.31 -0.52
CA LYS A 47 24.85 14.24 0.19
C LYS A 47 26.32 14.50 0.22
N ASP A 48 26.87 15.06 -0.87
CA ASP A 48 28.27 15.40 -1.00
C ASP A 48 28.66 16.70 -0.28
N GLY A 49 27.70 17.42 0.31
CA GLY A 49 27.93 18.71 0.95
C GLY A 49 28.24 19.85 0.00
N LYS A 50 27.94 19.69 -1.30
CA LYS A 50 28.21 20.69 -2.39
C LYS A 50 26.99 21.45 -2.83
N LEU A 51 26.07 21.75 -1.91
CA LEU A 51 24.82 22.41 -2.24
C LEU A 51 25.04 23.81 -2.83
N PRO A 52 24.38 24.16 -3.93
CA PRO A 52 24.39 25.54 -4.43
C PRO A 52 23.80 26.52 -3.39
N PRO A 53 24.35 27.74 -3.27
CA PRO A 53 23.81 28.74 -2.36
C PRO A 53 22.37 29.10 -2.77
N GLY A 54 21.43 29.10 -1.81
CA GLY A 54 20.03 29.48 -2.02
C GLY A 54 19.05 28.32 -2.18
N VAL A 55 19.50 27.07 -2.07
CA VAL A 55 18.58 25.90 -2.06
C VAL A 55 17.91 25.80 -0.70
N SER A 56 16.58 25.81 -0.70
CA SER A 56 15.78 25.64 0.53
C SER A 56 15.52 24.16 0.83
N ASP A 57 15.25 23.84 2.12
CA ASP A 57 14.86 22.50 2.55
C ASP A 57 13.58 22.00 1.84
N LEU A 58 12.68 22.93 1.46
CA LEU A 58 11.49 22.61 0.68
C LEU A 58 11.84 22.07 -0.70
N GLN A 59 12.81 22.68 -1.40
CA GLN A 59 13.25 22.22 -2.72
C GLN A 59 13.92 20.84 -2.65
N LEU A 60 14.68 20.59 -1.59
CA LEU A 60 15.26 19.26 -1.33
C LEU A 60 14.17 18.22 -1.06
N TRP A 61 13.15 18.59 -0.29
CA TRP A 61 12.01 17.73 -0.04
C TRP A 61 11.22 17.42 -1.33
N GLU A 62 10.93 18.42 -2.15
CA GLU A 62 10.29 18.23 -3.46
C GLU A 62 11.10 17.34 -4.39
N ALA A 63 12.41 17.53 -4.45
CA ALA A 63 13.30 16.67 -5.22
C ALA A 63 13.28 15.22 -4.72
N GLN A 64 13.26 15.02 -3.41
CA GLN A 64 13.17 13.69 -2.80
C GLN A 64 11.80 13.04 -3.08
N LYS A 65 10.71 13.77 -2.98
CA LYS A 65 9.35 13.33 -3.31
C LYS A 65 9.27 12.85 -4.76
N ILE A 66 9.78 13.62 -5.71
CA ILE A 66 9.83 13.27 -7.14
C ILE A 66 10.66 12.01 -7.37
N LYS A 67 11.84 11.92 -6.76
CA LYS A 67 12.71 10.74 -6.88
C LYS A 67 12.02 9.49 -6.36
N GLN A 68 11.43 9.53 -5.16
CA GLN A 68 10.75 8.40 -4.55
C GLN A 68 9.47 7.98 -5.30
N ALA A 69 8.79 8.91 -5.97
CA ALA A 69 7.60 8.58 -6.78
C ALA A 69 7.97 7.83 -8.07
N ILE A 70 9.18 8.00 -8.60
CA ILE A 70 9.58 7.47 -9.91
C ILE A 70 10.62 6.35 -9.80
N ILE A 71 11.46 6.36 -8.78
CA ILE A 71 12.56 5.40 -8.61
C ILE A 71 12.34 4.58 -7.34
N HIS A 72 12.44 3.26 -7.47
CA HIS A 72 12.37 2.36 -6.31
C HIS A 72 13.59 2.59 -5.39
N PRO A 73 13.39 2.82 -4.07
CA PRO A 73 14.47 3.19 -3.16
C PRO A 73 15.57 2.12 -3.04
N ASP A 74 15.21 0.84 -3.08
CA ASP A 74 16.14 -0.25 -2.83
C ASP A 74 16.83 -0.75 -4.11
N THR A 75 16.13 -0.74 -5.25
CA THR A 75 16.66 -1.29 -6.51
C THR A 75 17.21 -0.23 -7.45
N GLY A 76 16.88 1.06 -7.26
CA GLY A 76 17.24 2.15 -8.16
C GLY A 76 16.56 2.09 -9.53
N GLU A 77 15.66 1.14 -9.75
CA GLU A 77 14.94 1.00 -11.02
C GLU A 77 13.77 1.97 -11.12
N LYS A 78 13.47 2.43 -12.34
CA LYS A 78 12.26 3.23 -12.58
C LYS A 78 11.01 2.39 -12.36
N ILE A 79 10.08 2.90 -11.57
CA ILE A 79 8.78 2.27 -11.34
C ILE A 79 7.95 2.40 -12.63
N PHE A 80 7.80 1.29 -13.34
CA PHE A 80 6.99 1.23 -14.53
C PHE A 80 5.57 0.79 -14.18
N MET A 81 4.56 1.60 -14.54
CA MET A 81 3.16 1.37 -14.22
C MET A 81 2.34 0.99 -15.47
N PRO A 82 2.38 -0.25 -15.98
CA PRO A 82 1.44 -0.69 -16.99
C PRO A 82 0.06 -0.89 -16.35
N PHE A 83 -0.95 -0.21 -16.86
CA PHE A 83 -2.33 -0.18 -16.35
C PHE A 83 -2.96 -1.57 -16.10
N ARG A 84 -2.53 -2.60 -16.82
CA ARG A 84 -3.10 -3.97 -16.73
C ARG A 84 -2.46 -4.87 -15.68
N ILE A 85 -1.29 -4.51 -15.14
CA ILE A 85 -0.51 -5.34 -14.20
C ILE A 85 -0.24 -4.57 -12.90
N HIS A 86 -1.04 -3.56 -12.62
CA HIS A 86 -0.83 -2.63 -11.52
C HIS A 86 -0.55 -3.33 -10.18
N ASN A 87 -1.41 -4.26 -9.76
CA ASN A 87 -1.23 -4.96 -8.48
C ASN A 87 0.06 -5.80 -8.41
N ALA A 88 0.44 -6.44 -9.51
CA ALA A 88 1.68 -7.21 -9.58
C ALA A 88 2.91 -6.29 -9.51
N CYS A 89 2.88 -5.15 -10.23
CA CYS A 89 3.95 -4.17 -10.18
C CYS A 89 4.08 -3.51 -8.83
N VAL A 90 2.96 -3.16 -8.17
CA VAL A 90 2.96 -2.59 -6.81
C VAL A 90 3.52 -3.60 -5.80
N ASN A 91 3.10 -4.88 -5.87
CA ASN A 91 3.65 -5.91 -4.98
C ASN A 91 5.13 -6.18 -5.26
N TYR A 92 5.56 -6.13 -6.52
CA TYR A 92 6.95 -6.27 -6.90
C TYR A 92 7.80 -5.09 -6.41
N ALA A 93 7.29 -3.86 -6.55
CA ALA A 93 7.95 -2.65 -6.09
C ALA A 93 8.05 -2.56 -4.57
N ASN A 94 7.00 -3.02 -3.84
CA ASN A 94 6.93 -2.96 -2.38
C ASN A 94 7.46 -4.22 -1.68
N ARG A 95 8.04 -5.17 -2.45
CA ARG A 95 8.67 -6.35 -1.84
C ARG A 95 9.89 -5.93 -1.01
N ASN A 96 10.19 -6.71 0.04
CA ASN A 96 11.48 -6.60 0.72
C ASN A 96 12.59 -7.07 -0.22
N ALA A 97 13.26 -6.12 -0.88
CA ALA A 97 14.23 -6.38 -1.96
C ALA A 97 15.64 -6.70 -1.47
N THR A 98 15.83 -6.85 -0.16
CA THR A 98 17.11 -7.23 0.45
C THR A 98 17.63 -8.61 -0.03
N LYS A 99 16.69 -9.47 -0.48
CA LYS A 99 17.05 -10.77 -1.07
C LYS A 99 16.45 -10.90 -2.48
N PRO A 100 17.28 -11.21 -3.52
CA PRO A 100 16.77 -11.37 -4.88
C PRO A 100 15.87 -12.60 -4.97
N THR A 101 14.61 -12.41 -5.31
CA THR A 101 13.65 -13.49 -5.54
C THR A 101 13.76 -13.97 -6.99
N PRO A 102 13.98 -15.27 -7.25
CA PRO A 102 13.98 -15.80 -8.62
C PRO A 102 12.67 -15.47 -9.35
N THR A 103 12.77 -15.05 -10.60
CA THR A 103 11.61 -14.67 -11.44
C THR A 103 10.59 -15.81 -11.59
N SER A 104 11.04 -17.06 -11.56
CA SER A 104 10.17 -18.24 -11.59
C SER A 104 9.25 -18.33 -10.38
N LYS A 105 9.76 -18.08 -9.19
CA LYS A 105 8.97 -18.08 -7.95
C LYS A 105 7.98 -16.90 -7.90
N PHE A 106 8.40 -15.73 -8.40
CA PHE A 106 7.51 -14.58 -8.55
C PHE A 106 6.34 -14.91 -9.50
N LEU A 107 6.64 -15.51 -10.65
CA LEU A 107 5.63 -15.90 -11.64
C LEU A 107 4.64 -16.94 -11.06
N GLN A 108 5.12 -17.92 -10.31
CA GLN A 108 4.27 -18.91 -9.62
C GLN A 108 3.32 -18.23 -8.63
N GLY A 109 3.83 -17.32 -7.80
CA GLY A 109 3.03 -16.53 -6.87
C GLY A 109 1.97 -15.69 -7.59
N TYR A 110 2.33 -15.06 -8.70
CA TYR A 110 1.43 -14.26 -9.53
C TYR A 110 0.30 -15.11 -10.14
N VAL A 111 0.64 -16.23 -10.77
CA VAL A 111 -0.36 -17.15 -11.37
C VAL A 111 -1.29 -17.69 -10.28
N GLY A 112 -0.75 -18.09 -9.12
CA GLY A 112 -1.55 -18.51 -7.97
C GLY A 112 -2.51 -17.42 -7.48
N ALA A 113 -2.03 -16.17 -7.36
CA ALA A 113 -2.83 -15.04 -6.93
C ALA A 113 -3.97 -14.72 -7.92
N VAL A 114 -3.68 -14.73 -9.22
CA VAL A 114 -4.69 -14.52 -10.28
C VAL A 114 -5.72 -15.64 -10.28
N THR A 115 -5.29 -16.89 -10.19
CA THR A 115 -6.19 -18.06 -10.18
C THR A 115 -7.10 -18.02 -8.95
N SER A 116 -6.57 -17.72 -7.76
CA SER A 116 -7.38 -17.61 -6.54
C SER A 116 -8.39 -16.46 -6.64
N ALA A 117 -7.99 -15.29 -7.17
CA ALA A 117 -8.89 -14.14 -7.33
C ALA A 117 -10.03 -14.47 -8.31
N VAL A 118 -9.74 -15.12 -9.44
CA VAL A 118 -10.76 -15.54 -10.40
C VAL A 118 -11.69 -16.58 -9.78
N SER A 119 -11.15 -17.57 -9.07
CA SER A 119 -11.96 -18.61 -8.40
C SER A 119 -12.91 -18.02 -7.35
N ILE A 120 -12.43 -17.06 -6.55
CA ILE A 120 -13.24 -16.32 -5.58
C ILE A 120 -14.34 -15.52 -6.29
N ALA A 121 -13.99 -14.78 -7.35
CA ALA A 121 -14.96 -13.98 -8.09
C ALA A 121 -16.06 -14.84 -8.73
N VAL A 122 -15.70 -15.97 -9.35
CA VAL A 122 -16.65 -16.91 -9.94
C VAL A 122 -17.53 -17.56 -8.86
N GLY A 123 -16.94 -18.03 -7.76
CA GLY A 123 -17.67 -18.63 -6.65
C GLY A 123 -18.69 -17.68 -6.04
N LEU A 124 -18.32 -16.41 -5.85
CA LEU A 124 -19.22 -15.38 -5.33
C LEU A 124 -20.31 -15.00 -6.33
N ASN A 125 -20.00 -14.96 -7.62
CA ASN A 125 -21.01 -14.73 -8.65
C ASN A 125 -22.07 -15.82 -8.65
N VAL A 126 -21.66 -17.09 -8.52
CA VAL A 126 -22.59 -18.22 -8.35
C VAL A 126 -23.43 -18.08 -7.09
N LEU A 127 -22.84 -17.63 -5.98
CA LEU A 127 -23.54 -17.37 -4.73
C LEU A 127 -24.59 -16.26 -4.88
N ILE A 128 -24.25 -15.15 -5.56
CA ILE A 128 -25.17 -14.05 -5.86
C ILE A 128 -26.32 -14.53 -6.75
N GLN A 129 -26.04 -15.37 -7.76
CA GLN A 129 -27.08 -15.96 -8.60
C GLN A 129 -28.04 -16.85 -7.81
N LYS A 130 -27.55 -17.65 -6.88
CA LYS A 130 -28.40 -18.44 -5.96
C LYS A 130 -29.21 -17.56 -5.02
N ALA A 131 -28.69 -16.41 -4.61
CA ALA A 131 -29.40 -15.42 -3.78
C ALA A 131 -30.62 -14.79 -4.49
N ASN A 132 -30.74 -14.94 -5.81
CA ASN A 132 -31.92 -14.49 -6.56
C ASN A 132 -33.23 -15.22 -6.15
N LYS A 133 -33.10 -16.36 -5.45
CA LYS A 133 -34.21 -17.11 -4.88
C LYS A 133 -34.66 -16.60 -3.50
N LEU A 134 -33.93 -15.66 -2.91
CA LEU A 134 -34.20 -15.10 -1.59
C LEU A 134 -35.12 -13.86 -1.67
N SER A 135 -35.58 -13.40 -0.51
CA SER A 135 -36.41 -12.19 -0.43
C SER A 135 -35.71 -10.97 -1.03
N PRO A 136 -36.46 -10.00 -1.62
CA PRO A 136 -35.87 -8.82 -2.28
C PRO A 136 -34.93 -8.02 -1.36
N ALA A 137 -35.26 -7.91 -0.06
CA ALA A 137 -34.45 -7.20 0.92
C ALA A 137 -33.11 -7.92 1.18
N THR A 138 -33.13 -9.23 1.39
CA THR A 138 -31.93 -10.05 1.59
C THR A 138 -31.04 -10.07 0.37
N ARG A 139 -31.63 -10.16 -0.82
CA ARG A 139 -30.91 -10.07 -2.09
C ARG A 139 -30.15 -8.74 -2.24
N MET A 140 -30.80 -7.61 -1.92
CA MET A 140 -30.19 -6.29 -2.01
C MET A 140 -28.97 -6.16 -1.05
N ILE A 141 -29.11 -6.68 0.18
CA ILE A 141 -28.00 -6.68 1.16
C ILE A 141 -26.84 -7.53 0.64
N ILE A 142 -27.12 -8.74 0.18
CA ILE A 142 -26.08 -9.64 -0.35
C ILE A 142 -25.38 -8.99 -1.54
N GLN A 143 -26.10 -8.43 -2.51
CA GLN A 143 -25.49 -7.79 -3.67
C GLN A 143 -24.62 -6.59 -3.31
N ARG A 144 -24.96 -5.83 -2.27
CA ARG A 144 -24.18 -4.67 -1.82
C ARG A 144 -22.92 -5.07 -1.03
N PHE A 145 -22.98 -6.09 -0.20
CA PHE A 145 -21.91 -6.42 0.74
C PHE A 145 -21.01 -7.57 0.31
N VAL A 146 -21.46 -8.47 -0.57
CA VAL A 146 -20.63 -9.59 -1.08
C VAL A 146 -19.37 -9.14 -1.80
N PRO A 147 -19.30 -8.03 -2.55
CA PRO A 147 -18.05 -7.59 -3.17
C PRO A 147 -16.92 -7.34 -2.17
N PHE A 148 -17.21 -6.87 -0.97
CA PHE A 148 -16.18 -6.57 0.03
C PHE A 148 -15.43 -7.83 0.52
N PRO A 149 -16.08 -8.89 1.04
CA PRO A 149 -15.41 -10.14 1.39
C PRO A 149 -14.65 -10.76 0.21
N ALA A 150 -15.17 -10.62 -1.02
CA ALA A 150 -14.48 -11.09 -2.22
C ALA A 150 -13.13 -10.43 -2.40
N VAL A 151 -13.11 -9.12 -2.39
CA VAL A 151 -11.90 -8.32 -2.53
C VAL A 151 -10.94 -8.55 -1.36
N ALA A 152 -11.46 -8.67 -0.14
CA ALA A 152 -10.67 -8.97 1.05
C ALA A 152 -9.96 -10.32 0.92
N CYS A 153 -10.70 -11.40 0.57
CA CYS A 153 -10.11 -12.72 0.36
C CYS A 153 -9.09 -12.74 -0.78
N ALA A 154 -9.41 -12.10 -1.92
CA ALA A 154 -8.49 -12.02 -3.04
C ALA A 154 -7.20 -11.28 -2.66
N ASN A 155 -7.29 -10.19 -1.90
CA ASN A 155 -6.14 -9.44 -1.42
C ASN A 155 -5.29 -10.23 -0.43
N ILE A 156 -5.89 -10.97 0.51
CA ILE A 156 -5.18 -11.85 1.45
C ILE A 156 -4.42 -12.94 0.69
N CYS A 157 -5.09 -13.61 -0.25
CA CYS A 157 -4.46 -14.63 -1.09
C CYS A 157 -3.32 -14.05 -1.92
N ASN A 158 -3.52 -12.86 -2.50
CA ASN A 158 -2.50 -12.19 -3.28
C ASN A 158 -1.23 -11.93 -2.43
N VAL A 159 -1.38 -11.30 -1.26
CA VAL A 159 -0.24 -11.01 -0.36
C VAL A 159 0.43 -12.32 0.07
N GLY A 160 -0.32 -13.33 0.51
CA GLY A 160 0.22 -14.60 0.96
C GLY A 160 1.00 -15.33 -0.13
N LEU A 161 0.46 -15.39 -1.36
CA LEU A 161 1.09 -16.09 -2.48
C LEU A 161 2.28 -15.32 -3.07
N MET A 162 2.18 -14.00 -3.18
CA MET A 162 3.28 -13.17 -3.72
C MET A 162 4.48 -13.08 -2.78
N ARG A 163 4.24 -13.18 -1.47
CA ARG A 163 5.27 -13.03 -0.43
C ARG A 163 5.60 -14.32 0.31
N HIS A 164 5.16 -15.49 -0.20
CA HIS A 164 5.39 -16.77 0.48
C HIS A 164 6.90 -17.10 0.68
N ASN A 165 7.77 -16.60 -0.19
CA ASN A 165 9.21 -16.78 -0.05
C ASN A 165 9.77 -16.13 1.22
N GLU A 166 9.20 -15.00 1.65
CA GLU A 166 9.61 -14.34 2.89
C GLU A 166 9.33 -15.20 4.13
N LEU A 167 8.34 -16.10 4.07
CA LEU A 167 8.07 -17.07 5.15
C LEU A 167 9.15 -18.14 5.27
N SER A 168 9.80 -18.50 4.16
CA SER A 168 10.86 -19.52 4.15
C SER A 168 12.24 -18.91 4.38
N GLU A 169 12.50 -17.74 3.84
CA GLU A 169 13.80 -17.07 3.87
C GLU A 169 13.93 -16.10 5.06
N GLY A 170 12.80 -15.61 5.60
CA GLY A 170 12.75 -14.56 6.62
C GLY A 170 12.90 -13.17 6.01
N ILE A 171 12.71 -12.14 6.84
CA ILE A 171 12.97 -10.73 6.52
C ILE A 171 14.01 -10.17 7.48
N ASP A 172 14.75 -9.17 7.03
CA ASP A 172 15.77 -8.55 7.84
C ASP A 172 15.16 -7.75 8.99
N VAL A 173 15.74 -7.92 10.17
CA VAL A 173 15.41 -7.18 11.38
C VAL A 173 16.55 -6.23 11.73
N LEU A 174 16.18 -5.02 12.14
CA LEU A 174 17.11 -3.92 12.36
C LEU A 174 17.19 -3.59 13.86
N ASP A 175 18.38 -3.27 14.33
CA ASP A 175 18.58 -2.73 15.66
C ASP A 175 18.13 -1.26 15.77
N ASN A 176 18.29 -0.65 16.96
CA ASN A 176 17.96 0.75 17.18
C ASN A 176 18.83 1.73 16.37
N ASN A 177 19.95 1.28 15.83
CA ASN A 177 20.87 2.07 15.02
C ASN A 177 20.61 1.90 13.50
N GLY A 178 19.66 1.03 13.13
CA GLY A 178 19.35 0.72 11.73
C GLY A 178 20.26 -0.34 11.09
N ASN A 179 21.10 -1.04 11.88
CA ASN A 179 21.93 -2.12 11.37
C ASN A 179 21.12 -3.42 11.30
N VAL A 180 21.38 -4.22 10.28
CA VAL A 180 20.76 -5.53 10.13
C VAL A 180 21.37 -6.49 11.17
N VAL A 181 20.52 -7.00 12.05
CA VAL A 181 20.89 -7.97 13.09
C VAL A 181 20.85 -9.39 12.55
N GLY A 182 19.87 -9.67 11.70
CA GLY A 182 19.68 -11.00 11.12
C GLY A 182 18.37 -11.08 10.34
N SER A 183 18.03 -12.28 9.88
CA SER A 183 16.81 -12.54 9.12
C SER A 183 15.85 -13.42 9.93
N SER A 184 14.61 -12.95 10.16
CA SER A 184 13.61 -13.64 10.97
C SER A 184 12.42 -14.10 10.14
N LYS A 185 12.06 -15.39 10.30
CA LYS A 185 10.84 -15.98 9.74
C LYS A 185 9.62 -15.56 10.55
N THR A 186 9.78 -15.38 11.86
CA THR A 186 8.73 -14.91 12.76
C THR A 186 8.34 -13.48 12.42
N ALA A 187 9.32 -12.59 12.21
CA ALA A 187 9.07 -11.23 11.76
C ALA A 187 8.40 -11.20 10.37
N ALA A 188 8.80 -12.08 9.44
CA ALA A 188 8.16 -12.23 8.13
C ALA A 188 6.68 -12.61 8.24
N LYS A 189 6.35 -13.57 9.11
CA LYS A 189 4.97 -13.98 9.37
C LYS A 189 4.12 -12.82 9.90
N HIS A 190 4.63 -12.08 10.86
CA HIS A 190 3.96 -10.89 11.39
C HIS A 190 3.79 -9.81 10.32
N ALA A 191 4.84 -9.52 9.53
CA ALA A 191 4.78 -8.55 8.43
C ALA A 191 3.69 -8.91 7.40
N ILE A 192 3.63 -10.16 6.98
CA ILE A 192 2.63 -10.64 6.01
C ILE A 192 1.21 -10.58 6.59
N MET A 193 1.02 -10.97 7.86
CA MET A 193 -0.29 -10.88 8.51
C MET A 193 -0.76 -9.43 8.65
N GLU A 194 0.10 -8.52 9.08
CA GLU A 194 -0.22 -7.10 9.18
C GLU A 194 -0.50 -6.50 7.80
N THR A 195 0.30 -6.84 6.78
CA THR A 195 0.04 -6.39 5.40
C THR A 195 -1.28 -6.94 4.88
N ALA A 196 -1.60 -8.21 5.10
CA ALA A 196 -2.89 -8.79 4.72
C ALA A 196 -4.05 -8.06 5.41
N PHE A 197 -3.91 -7.74 6.68
CA PHE A 197 -4.91 -6.97 7.42
C PHE A 197 -5.10 -5.56 6.85
N THR A 198 -4.02 -4.86 6.51
CA THR A 198 -4.12 -3.54 5.87
C THR A 198 -4.86 -3.62 4.54
N ARG A 199 -4.62 -4.67 3.76
CA ARG A 199 -5.28 -4.90 2.46
C ARG A 199 -6.77 -5.22 2.60
N VAL A 200 -7.23 -5.65 3.76
CA VAL A 200 -8.66 -5.79 4.09
C VAL A 200 -9.27 -4.46 4.49
N VAL A 201 -8.56 -3.68 5.32
CA VAL A 201 -9.06 -2.42 5.86
C VAL A 201 -9.05 -1.29 4.81
N LEU A 202 -8.03 -1.23 3.95
CA LEU A 202 -7.89 -0.19 2.93
C LEU A 202 -9.10 -0.03 2.00
N PRO A 203 -9.69 -1.12 1.44
CA PRO A 203 -10.85 -1.00 0.57
C PRO A 203 -12.18 -0.77 1.32
N MET A 204 -12.23 -1.02 2.65
CA MET A 204 -13.48 -0.94 3.41
C MET A 204 -14.22 0.39 3.24
N PRO A 205 -13.59 1.57 3.35
CA PRO A 205 -14.30 2.84 3.17
C PRO A 205 -14.93 2.99 1.79
N ILE A 206 -14.28 2.49 0.74
CA ILE A 206 -14.76 2.57 -0.65
C ILE A 206 -16.00 1.70 -0.86
N PHE A 207 -16.07 0.54 -0.20
CA PHE A 207 -17.23 -0.35 -0.32
C PHE A 207 -18.39 0.04 0.59
N VAL A 208 -18.13 0.78 1.67
CA VAL A 208 -19.15 1.15 2.67
C VAL A 208 -19.68 2.57 2.45
N LEU A 209 -18.81 3.56 2.27
CA LEU A 209 -19.23 4.97 2.22
C LEU A 209 -20.04 5.34 0.97
N PRO A 210 -19.65 4.99 -0.27
CA PRO A 210 -20.43 5.37 -1.45
C PRO A 210 -21.86 4.84 -1.44
N PRO A 211 -22.15 3.55 -1.10
CA PRO A 211 -23.52 3.08 -0.99
C PRO A 211 -24.35 3.83 0.05
N ILE A 212 -23.75 4.21 1.18
CA ILE A 212 -24.44 5.01 2.21
C ILE A 212 -24.74 6.40 1.68
N ILE A 213 -23.73 7.11 1.16
CA ILE A 213 -23.87 8.46 0.61
C ILE A 213 -24.92 8.48 -0.52
N MET A 214 -24.84 7.53 -1.44
CA MET A 214 -25.78 7.43 -2.56
C MET A 214 -27.19 7.14 -2.09
N SER A 215 -27.40 6.36 -1.02
CA SER A 215 -28.72 6.09 -0.48
C SER A 215 -29.43 7.36 0.02
N TYR A 216 -28.67 8.36 0.47
CA TYR A 216 -29.20 9.68 0.83
C TYR A 216 -29.38 10.58 -0.40
N LEU A 217 -28.41 10.61 -1.32
CA LEU A 217 -28.45 11.44 -2.51
C LEU A 217 -29.59 11.05 -3.45
N GLU A 218 -29.87 9.75 -3.61
CA GLU A 218 -30.96 9.24 -4.45
C GLU A 218 -32.37 9.67 -3.96
N ARG A 219 -32.48 10.08 -2.70
CA ARG A 219 -33.75 10.62 -2.15
C ARG A 219 -33.99 12.08 -2.54
N LEU A 220 -32.99 12.79 -3.03
CA LEU A 220 -33.12 14.17 -3.43
C LEU A 220 -34.00 14.29 -4.70
N ARG A 221 -34.99 15.19 -4.68
CA ARG A 221 -35.90 15.41 -5.80
C ARG A 221 -35.16 15.68 -7.12
N PHE A 222 -34.04 16.39 -7.07
CA PHE A 222 -33.20 16.70 -8.24
C PHE A 222 -32.69 15.43 -8.93
N LEU A 223 -32.18 14.44 -8.18
CA LEU A 223 -31.68 13.18 -8.74
C LEU A 223 -32.84 12.27 -9.21
N GLN A 224 -33.98 12.32 -8.52
CA GLN A 224 -35.17 11.57 -8.94
C GLN A 224 -35.71 12.07 -10.29
N SER A 225 -35.63 13.39 -10.52
CA SER A 225 -36.01 14.01 -11.78
C SER A 225 -34.99 13.75 -12.91
N ASN A 226 -33.70 13.64 -12.60
CA ASN A 226 -32.64 13.55 -13.58
C ASN A 226 -31.80 12.25 -13.40
N ARG A 227 -32.41 11.10 -13.68
CA ARG A 227 -31.73 9.78 -13.50
C ARG A 227 -30.46 9.62 -14.30
N ARG A 228 -30.22 10.38 -15.36
CA ARG A 228 -28.98 10.37 -16.15
C ARG A 228 -27.78 10.87 -15.35
N LEU A 229 -27.98 11.67 -14.31
CA LEU A 229 -26.92 12.18 -13.44
C LEU A 229 -26.50 11.18 -12.35
N LEU A 230 -27.22 10.09 -12.18
CA LEU A 230 -26.97 9.12 -11.12
C LEU A 230 -25.57 8.46 -11.27
N LEU A 231 -25.23 8.06 -12.49
CA LEU A 231 -23.93 7.45 -12.77
C LEU A 231 -22.76 8.42 -12.61
N PRO A 232 -22.76 9.64 -13.20
CA PRO A 232 -21.71 10.63 -12.94
C PRO A 232 -21.55 10.98 -11.47
N ILE A 233 -22.65 11.20 -10.75
CA ILE A 233 -22.60 11.53 -9.32
C ILE A 233 -22.04 10.37 -8.51
N HIS A 234 -22.45 9.13 -8.79
CA HIS A 234 -21.86 7.95 -8.15
C HIS A 234 -20.35 7.86 -8.40
N SER A 235 -19.89 8.11 -9.63
CA SER A 235 -18.47 8.14 -9.96
C SER A 235 -17.71 9.20 -9.17
N VAL A 236 -18.27 10.42 -9.06
CA VAL A 236 -17.68 11.50 -8.25
C VAL A 236 -17.63 11.12 -6.78
N VAL A 237 -18.71 10.57 -6.22
CA VAL A 237 -18.75 10.10 -4.82
C VAL A 237 -17.68 9.03 -4.58
N CYS A 238 -17.51 8.07 -5.47
CA CYS A 238 -16.48 7.05 -5.37
C CYS A 238 -15.06 7.67 -5.42
N LEU A 239 -14.80 8.59 -6.35
CA LEU A 239 -13.51 9.27 -6.47
C LEU A 239 -13.17 10.09 -5.23
N VAL A 240 -14.11 10.87 -4.72
CA VAL A 240 -13.92 11.69 -3.51
C VAL A 240 -13.70 10.79 -2.29
N THR A 241 -14.50 9.73 -2.14
CA THR A 241 -14.36 8.77 -1.04
C THR A 241 -13.00 8.09 -1.09
N PHE A 242 -12.56 7.66 -2.28
CA PHE A 242 -11.25 7.04 -2.46
C PHE A 242 -10.13 8.02 -2.12
N GLY A 243 -10.17 9.23 -2.70
CA GLY A 243 -9.13 10.25 -2.51
C GLY A 243 -8.96 10.70 -1.06
N LEU A 244 -10.06 10.75 -0.28
CA LEU A 244 -10.01 11.10 1.15
C LEU A 244 -9.69 9.91 2.05
N SER A 245 -10.20 8.72 1.73
CA SER A 245 -10.02 7.53 2.57
C SER A 245 -8.64 6.91 2.44
N LEU A 246 -8.01 6.99 1.27
CA LEU A 246 -6.72 6.35 1.01
C LEU A 246 -5.61 6.93 1.90
N PRO A 247 -5.37 8.25 1.98
CA PRO A 247 -4.37 8.81 2.87
C PRO A 247 -4.62 8.47 4.34
N VAL A 248 -5.89 8.50 4.76
CA VAL A 248 -6.27 8.15 6.14
C VAL A 248 -5.96 6.69 6.42
N ALA A 249 -6.37 5.78 5.55
CA ALA A 249 -6.18 4.34 5.73
C ALA A 249 -4.69 3.94 5.74
N ILE A 250 -3.88 4.51 4.83
CA ILE A 250 -2.43 4.26 4.82
C ILE A 250 -1.77 4.83 6.09
N SER A 251 -2.22 6.00 6.56
CA SER A 251 -1.66 6.64 7.77
C SER A 251 -1.92 5.86 9.06
N LEU A 252 -2.95 4.99 9.07
CA LEU A 252 -3.23 4.10 10.20
C LEU A 252 -2.14 3.02 10.38
N PHE A 253 -1.46 2.65 9.31
CA PHE A 253 -0.50 1.54 9.30
C PHE A 253 0.92 2.05 9.04
N PRO A 254 1.77 2.17 10.08
CA PRO A 254 3.17 2.53 9.87
C PRO A 254 3.91 1.43 9.11
N GLN A 255 4.82 1.81 8.21
CA GLN A 255 5.60 0.88 7.40
C GLN A 255 6.58 0.04 8.23
N MET A 256 7.17 0.66 9.26
CA MET A 256 8.05 -0.03 10.20
C MET A 256 7.26 -0.50 11.41
N SER A 257 7.52 -1.73 11.85
CA SER A 257 6.94 -2.31 13.07
C SER A 257 8.03 -2.78 14.01
N GLN A 258 7.69 -2.86 15.28
CA GLN A 258 8.59 -3.30 16.33
C GLN A 258 8.17 -4.68 16.83
N ILE A 259 9.14 -5.52 17.15
CA ILE A 259 8.93 -6.83 17.75
C ILE A 259 9.94 -7.07 18.87
N GLU A 260 9.49 -7.69 19.96
CA GLU A 260 10.36 -8.09 21.04
C GLU A 260 11.28 -9.22 20.59
N VAL A 261 12.56 -9.10 20.89
CA VAL A 261 13.59 -10.10 20.56
C VAL A 261 13.28 -11.45 21.21
N SER A 262 12.61 -11.46 22.37
CA SER A 262 12.14 -12.67 23.06
C SER A 262 11.18 -13.54 22.24
N ARG A 263 10.52 -12.96 21.22
CA ARG A 263 9.59 -13.65 20.32
C ARG A 263 10.22 -14.12 19.02
N LEU A 264 11.48 -13.77 18.81
CA LEU A 264 12.24 -14.11 17.61
C LEU A 264 13.03 -15.40 17.80
N GLU A 265 13.69 -15.83 16.74
CA GLU A 265 14.59 -16.98 16.75
C GLU A 265 15.77 -16.76 17.71
N PRO A 266 16.23 -17.80 18.42
CA PRO A 266 17.32 -17.70 19.41
C PRO A 266 18.61 -17.11 18.82
N GLU A 267 18.86 -17.32 17.52
CA GLU A 267 20.02 -16.79 16.80
C GLU A 267 20.04 -15.27 16.79
N ILE A 268 18.89 -14.64 16.63
CA ILE A 268 18.74 -13.18 16.64
C ILE A 268 18.86 -12.65 18.07
N ALA A 269 18.32 -13.38 19.05
CA ALA A 269 18.44 -13.01 20.46
C ALA A 269 19.89 -13.01 20.96
N MET A 270 20.75 -13.86 20.39
CA MET A 270 22.18 -13.89 20.69
C MET A 270 22.99 -12.84 19.90
N ALA A 271 22.44 -12.34 18.80
CA ALA A 271 23.14 -11.38 17.92
C ALA A 271 22.95 -9.91 18.33
N THR A 272 22.05 -9.61 19.27
CA THR A 272 21.78 -8.24 19.72
C THR A 272 21.43 -8.17 21.20
N ASP A 273 21.90 -7.11 21.87
CA ASP A 273 21.53 -6.79 23.24
C ASP A 273 20.24 -5.95 23.34
N CYS A 274 19.64 -5.62 22.18
CA CYS A 274 18.41 -4.86 22.13
C CYS A 274 17.22 -5.70 22.62
N LYS A 275 16.33 -5.12 23.43
CA LYS A 275 15.09 -5.77 23.84
C LYS A 275 14.04 -5.80 22.73
N VAL A 276 14.10 -4.82 21.83
CA VAL A 276 13.15 -4.62 20.72
C VAL A 276 13.93 -4.34 19.45
N VAL A 277 13.54 -4.96 18.36
CA VAL A 277 14.08 -4.73 17.02
C VAL A 277 12.96 -4.28 16.09
N THR A 278 13.33 -3.61 15.00
CA THR A 278 12.40 -3.11 14.00
C THR A 278 12.48 -3.92 12.72
N TYR A 279 11.36 -4.02 12.00
CA TYR A 279 11.30 -4.65 10.70
C TYR A 279 10.39 -3.88 9.74
N ASN A 280 10.67 -3.97 8.45
CA ASN A 280 9.84 -3.38 7.41
C ASN A 280 8.71 -4.35 7.04
N LYS A 281 7.45 -3.87 7.08
CA LYS A 281 6.29 -4.68 6.72
C LYS A 281 6.16 -4.91 5.22
N GLY A 282 6.77 -4.06 4.38
CA GLY A 282 6.57 -4.07 2.93
C GLY A 282 5.14 -3.67 2.52
N LEU A 283 4.62 -2.60 3.13
CA LEU A 283 3.25 -2.09 2.88
C LEU A 283 3.15 -1.38 1.54
#